data_18ae57124633b36408cf3ef493401228
#
_entry.id   18ae57124633b36408cf3ef493401228
#
_cell.length_a   1.000
_cell.length_b   1.000
_cell.length_c   1.000
_cell.angle_alpha   90.00
_cell.angle_beta   90.00
_cell.angle_gamma   90.00
#
_symmetry.space_group_name_H-M   'P 1'
#
loop_
_entity.id
_entity.type
_entity.pdbx_description
1 polymer ?
#
loop_
_entity_poly.entity_id
_entity_poly.type
_entity_poly.pdbx_seq_one_letter_code
_entity_poly.pdbx_strand_id
1 'polypeptide(L)'
;MHKTRSPHTPGLRRLCCLAFSGVLLAVVGCTSLPPKTTDVSPDQAGTVNVSGAAGPVSAAAERKALQGLVNEGKKDLAIHHLKTLTATGDADLYQGNRTRLLIDGPATFGAMKTAIAQARGRVLLQSYIVEDEGVAAEVAELLLTRAAQGVKVAMIFDAVGSIRTPEAFFKRLVDGGVSVCAFNPINPTQRPGYWGLTHRDHRKLLVVDEDVAFTGGINISRVYGSSSFVRRGEPTGEGALDDGWRDTQIELRGPVVPVIGQVFETTWREQGCKGDLGQAAPQKAAAEPGTRVVKVIASDPRDKENRIYSALLAAVDAAQVNVRFTMAYFAPGTDFVTALRKAAERGVEVEMVLPGRSDSSLAFHAGRSYYDDLLSSGVRIYQMEHALMHAKTAVIDGVFSTVGSSNLDWLSFVANSELNVIVLGDDFG
;
A
#
# COMPACT_ATOMS: atom_id res chain seq x y z
N MET A 1 52.38 6.93 26.34
CA MET A 1 51.27 7.48 25.58
C MET A 1 50.05 6.59 25.77
N HIS A 2 49.19 6.94 26.73
CA HIS A 2 47.97 6.22 27.04
C HIS A 2 46.85 6.73 26.14
N LYS A 3 46.23 5.82 25.35
CA LYS A 3 44.94 6.08 24.64
C LYS A 3 43.81 5.67 25.58
N THR A 4 43.05 6.64 26.04
CA THR A 4 41.80 6.43 26.79
C THR A 4 40.70 6.06 25.80
N ARG A 5 40.14 4.85 25.97
CA ARG A 5 38.87 4.42 25.31
C ARG A 5 37.68 4.97 26.11
N SER A 6 36.79 5.68 25.47
CA SER A 6 35.49 6.04 26.04
C SER A 6 34.56 4.82 26.04
N PRO A 7 33.75 4.59 27.10
CA PRO A 7 32.82 3.48 27.14
C PRO A 7 31.54 3.84 26.36
N HIS A 8 31.27 3.11 25.29
CA HIS A 8 29.94 3.08 24.67
C HIS A 8 29.01 2.27 25.57
N THR A 9 27.98 2.92 26.10
CA THR A 9 26.90 2.27 26.89
C THR A 9 25.80 1.76 25.95
N PRO A 10 25.60 0.45 25.77
CA PRO A 10 24.56 -0.15 24.92
C PRO A 10 23.14 -0.09 25.51
N GLY A 11 23.00 0.31 26.78
CA GLY A 11 21.74 0.15 27.53
C GLY A 11 20.63 1.17 27.23
N LEU A 12 20.98 2.39 26.82
CA LEU A 12 19.99 3.47 26.67
C LEU A 12 19.15 3.35 25.39
N ARG A 13 19.68 2.70 24.34
CA ARG A 13 18.98 2.54 23.05
C ARG A 13 17.83 1.52 23.11
N ARG A 14 17.96 0.47 23.94
CA ARG A 14 16.91 -0.54 24.12
C ARG A 14 15.72 -0.03 24.95
N LEU A 15 15.93 0.87 25.90
CA LEU A 15 14.85 1.42 26.73
C LEU A 15 13.92 2.36 25.94
N CYS A 16 14.44 3.15 24.98
CA CYS A 16 13.61 4.03 24.16
C CYS A 16 12.67 3.27 23.23
N CYS A 17 13.09 2.15 22.63
CA CYS A 17 12.23 1.35 21.76
C CYS A 17 11.09 0.66 22.52
N LEU A 18 11.36 0.16 23.72
CA LEU A 18 10.34 -0.47 24.58
C LEU A 18 9.35 0.55 25.15
N ALA A 19 9.79 1.76 25.48
CA ALA A 19 8.92 2.84 25.96
C ALA A 19 8.00 3.36 24.83
N PHE A 20 8.47 3.47 23.60
CA PHE A 20 7.65 3.92 22.46
C PHE A 20 6.58 2.88 22.07
N SER A 21 6.91 1.58 22.09
CA SER A 21 5.93 0.53 21.85
C SER A 21 4.86 0.45 22.95
N GLY A 22 5.24 0.70 24.21
CA GLY A 22 4.29 0.68 25.33
C GLY A 22 3.32 1.88 25.35
N VAL A 23 3.76 3.06 24.94
CA VAL A 23 2.92 4.28 24.87
C VAL A 23 1.93 4.17 23.69
N LEU A 24 2.33 3.60 22.55
CA LEU A 24 1.41 3.37 21.43
C LEU A 24 0.26 2.42 21.83
N LEU A 25 0.54 1.38 22.60
CA LEU A 25 -0.48 0.43 23.09
C LEU A 25 -1.47 1.05 24.10
N ALA A 26 -1.05 2.00 24.93
CA ALA A 26 -1.92 2.61 25.92
C ALA A 26 -2.92 3.61 25.33
N VAL A 27 -2.62 4.23 24.17
CA VAL A 27 -3.48 5.21 23.49
C VAL A 27 -4.48 4.52 22.54
N VAL A 28 -4.18 3.29 22.11
CA VAL A 28 -4.94 2.50 21.12
C VAL A 28 -6.12 1.73 21.76
N GLY A 29 -6.18 1.64 23.07
CA GLY A 29 -7.11 0.75 23.81
C GLY A 29 -8.60 1.08 23.76
N CYS A 30 -9.07 2.13 23.05
CA CYS A 30 -10.48 2.53 23.06
C CYS A 30 -11.14 2.69 21.70
N THR A 31 -10.47 2.40 20.58
CA THR A 31 -11.13 2.47 19.27
C THR A 31 -11.45 1.06 18.78
N SER A 32 -12.73 0.78 18.57
CA SER A 32 -13.19 -0.47 17.95
C SER A 32 -12.80 -0.51 16.47
N LEU A 33 -12.62 -1.71 15.91
CA LEU A 33 -12.59 -1.91 14.46
C LEU A 33 -13.83 -1.25 13.83
N PRO A 34 -13.73 -0.78 12.58
CA PRO A 34 -14.89 -0.28 11.86
C PRO A 34 -16.04 -1.27 11.97
N PRO A 35 -17.28 -0.79 12.20
CA PRO A 35 -18.42 -1.69 12.23
C PRO A 35 -18.48 -2.45 10.90
N LYS A 36 -18.81 -3.73 10.98
CA LYS A 36 -19.14 -4.52 9.80
C LYS A 36 -20.22 -3.73 9.06
N THR A 37 -19.91 -3.22 7.87
CA THR A 37 -20.95 -2.73 6.96
C THR A 37 -21.78 -3.95 6.65
N THR A 38 -22.95 -3.99 7.28
CA THR A 38 -23.94 -5.08 7.33
C THR A 38 -24.08 -5.82 6.01
N ASP A 39 -24.49 -7.07 6.09
CA ASP A 39 -24.94 -7.97 5.03
C ASP A 39 -25.35 -7.23 3.74
N VAL A 40 -24.35 -6.88 2.94
CA VAL A 40 -24.58 -6.23 1.66
C VAL A 40 -24.95 -7.34 0.70
N SER A 41 -26.25 -7.50 0.49
CA SER A 41 -26.73 -8.39 -0.56
C SER A 41 -26.26 -7.84 -1.92
N PRO A 42 -25.71 -8.69 -2.80
CA PRO A 42 -25.39 -8.30 -4.19
C PRO A 42 -26.58 -7.70 -4.94
N ASP A 43 -27.81 -7.95 -4.47
CA ASP A 43 -29.04 -7.38 -5.02
C ASP A 43 -29.26 -5.90 -4.65
N GLN A 44 -28.49 -5.37 -3.67
CA GLN A 44 -28.51 -3.96 -3.27
C GLN A 44 -27.39 -3.14 -3.95
N ALA A 45 -26.67 -3.74 -4.90
CA ALA A 45 -25.61 -3.06 -5.64
C ALA A 45 -26.16 -1.83 -6.35
N GLY A 46 -25.58 -0.67 -6.06
CA GLY A 46 -25.80 0.57 -6.79
C GLY A 46 -25.36 0.46 -8.27
N THR A 47 -25.68 1.46 -9.06
CA THR A 47 -25.16 1.55 -10.42
C THR A 47 -23.63 1.70 -10.38
N VAL A 48 -22.94 0.86 -11.16
CA VAL A 48 -21.49 0.96 -11.36
C VAL A 48 -21.20 2.19 -12.22
N ASN A 49 -20.21 2.98 -11.82
CA ASN A 49 -19.73 4.10 -12.62
C ASN A 49 -18.41 3.70 -13.29
N VAL A 50 -18.41 3.46 -14.59
CA VAL A 50 -17.17 3.18 -15.32
C VAL A 50 -16.71 4.43 -16.05
N SER A 51 -15.45 4.82 -15.80
CA SER A 51 -14.79 5.93 -16.47
C SER A 51 -13.62 5.44 -17.34
N GLY A 52 -13.39 6.13 -18.45
CA GLY A 52 -12.22 5.98 -19.30
C GLY A 52 -11.38 7.25 -19.31
N ALA A 53 -10.41 7.36 -20.22
CA ALA A 53 -9.54 8.53 -20.34
C ALA A 53 -10.28 9.85 -20.61
N ALA A 54 -11.47 9.79 -21.24
CA ALA A 54 -12.29 10.95 -21.55
C ALA A 54 -13.42 11.21 -20.53
N GLY A 55 -13.41 10.52 -19.38
CA GLY A 55 -14.47 10.60 -18.36
C GLY A 55 -15.45 9.42 -18.41
N PRO A 56 -16.67 9.58 -17.87
CA PRO A 56 -17.67 8.51 -17.82
C PRO A 56 -17.96 7.92 -19.21
N VAL A 57 -18.05 6.61 -19.28
CA VAL A 57 -18.30 5.91 -20.55
C VAL A 57 -19.80 5.67 -20.76
N SER A 58 -20.20 5.41 -22.01
CA SER A 58 -21.58 5.04 -22.32
C SER A 58 -21.94 3.68 -21.69
N ALA A 59 -23.21 3.46 -21.38
CA ALA A 59 -23.71 2.18 -20.86
C ALA A 59 -23.40 0.98 -21.78
N ALA A 60 -23.23 1.19 -23.08
CA ALA A 60 -22.78 0.13 -23.99
C ALA A 60 -21.30 -0.19 -23.85
N ALA A 61 -20.45 0.82 -23.68
CA ALA A 61 -19.01 0.65 -23.41
C ALA A 61 -18.77 0.04 -22.05
N GLU A 62 -19.53 0.43 -21.03
CA GLU A 62 -19.51 -0.16 -19.70
C GLU A 62 -19.82 -1.67 -19.75
N ARG A 63 -20.96 -2.04 -20.37
CA ARG A 63 -21.31 -3.46 -20.56
C ARG A 63 -20.21 -4.23 -21.28
N LYS A 64 -19.62 -3.65 -22.33
CA LYS A 64 -18.52 -4.26 -23.09
C LYS A 64 -17.27 -4.45 -22.20
N ALA A 65 -16.90 -3.44 -21.41
CA ALA A 65 -15.77 -3.52 -20.49
C ALA A 65 -15.98 -4.62 -19.43
N LEU A 66 -17.18 -4.65 -18.83
CA LEU A 66 -17.53 -5.65 -17.82
C LEU A 66 -17.65 -7.07 -18.40
N GLN A 67 -18.11 -7.20 -19.66
CA GLN A 67 -18.13 -8.49 -20.35
C GLN A 67 -16.75 -8.99 -20.75
N GLY A 68 -15.80 -8.07 -20.99
CA GLY A 68 -14.41 -8.41 -21.34
C GLY A 68 -13.49 -8.67 -20.17
N LEU A 69 -13.99 -8.58 -18.92
CA LEU A 69 -13.18 -8.77 -17.71
C LEU A 69 -12.63 -10.18 -17.55
N VAL A 70 -13.34 -11.17 -18.06
CA VAL A 70 -13.06 -12.58 -17.81
C VAL A 70 -13.46 -13.46 -18.98
N ASN A 71 -12.82 -14.62 -19.09
CA ASN A 71 -13.29 -15.71 -19.94
C ASN A 71 -14.71 -16.16 -19.52
N GLU A 72 -15.50 -16.69 -20.45
CA GLU A 72 -16.92 -17.01 -20.20
C GLU A 72 -17.15 -17.87 -18.94
N GLY A 73 -16.21 -18.77 -18.61
CA GLY A 73 -16.30 -19.65 -17.44
C GLY A 73 -16.17 -18.98 -16.08
N LYS A 74 -15.71 -17.71 -15.99
CA LYS A 74 -15.58 -16.96 -14.74
C LYS A 74 -16.45 -15.69 -14.69
N LYS A 75 -17.31 -15.51 -15.69
CA LYS A 75 -18.09 -14.29 -15.85
C LYS A 75 -19.02 -14.02 -14.66
N ASP A 76 -19.67 -15.04 -14.17
CA ASP A 76 -20.58 -14.90 -13.03
C ASP A 76 -19.84 -14.53 -11.75
N LEU A 77 -18.63 -15.07 -11.54
CA LEU A 77 -17.75 -14.71 -10.42
C LEU A 77 -17.33 -13.25 -10.47
N ALA A 78 -16.90 -12.77 -11.65
CA ALA A 78 -16.50 -11.38 -11.81
C ALA A 78 -17.66 -10.41 -11.59
N ILE A 79 -18.85 -10.72 -12.10
CA ILE A 79 -20.06 -9.92 -11.88
C ILE A 79 -20.45 -9.93 -10.40
N HIS A 80 -20.33 -11.08 -9.74
CA HIS A 80 -20.62 -11.20 -8.32
C HIS A 80 -19.71 -10.32 -7.47
N HIS A 81 -18.39 -10.42 -7.67
CA HIS A 81 -17.41 -9.56 -6.98
C HIS A 81 -17.59 -8.08 -7.31
N LEU A 82 -17.91 -7.75 -8.55
CA LEU A 82 -18.21 -6.38 -8.94
C LEU A 82 -19.40 -5.81 -8.17
N LYS A 83 -20.52 -6.54 -8.13
CA LYS A 83 -21.70 -6.14 -7.36
C LYS A 83 -21.40 -5.99 -5.87
N THR A 84 -20.66 -6.92 -5.31
CA THR A 84 -20.22 -6.88 -3.91
C THR A 84 -19.38 -5.64 -3.64
N LEU A 85 -18.43 -5.34 -4.52
CA LEU A 85 -17.55 -4.17 -4.40
C LEU A 85 -18.32 -2.85 -4.49
N THR A 86 -19.30 -2.75 -5.38
CA THR A 86 -20.13 -1.53 -5.52
C THR A 86 -21.08 -1.32 -4.35
N ALA A 87 -21.51 -2.39 -3.73
CA ALA A 87 -22.36 -2.34 -2.55
C ALA A 87 -21.61 -1.85 -1.30
N THR A 88 -20.27 -1.84 -1.28
CA THR A 88 -19.47 -1.23 -0.19
C THR A 88 -19.35 0.30 -0.29
N GLY A 89 -20.15 0.96 -1.13
CA GLY A 89 -20.40 2.41 -1.11
C GLY A 89 -19.57 3.26 -2.07
N ASP A 90 -18.64 2.67 -2.83
CA ASP A 90 -17.83 3.39 -3.82
C ASP A 90 -17.89 2.66 -5.16
N ALA A 91 -18.57 3.27 -6.14
CA ALA A 91 -18.91 2.64 -7.42
C ALA A 91 -17.94 2.98 -8.57
N ASP A 92 -16.89 3.79 -8.33
CA ASP A 92 -16.03 4.29 -9.40
C ASP A 92 -15.00 3.25 -9.84
N LEU A 93 -15.06 2.85 -11.09
CA LEU A 93 -14.14 1.97 -11.79
C LEU A 93 -13.52 2.68 -12.99
N TYR A 94 -12.29 2.35 -13.29
CA TYR A 94 -11.55 2.94 -14.42
C TYR A 94 -11.15 1.84 -15.38
N GLN A 95 -11.64 1.91 -16.63
CA GLN A 95 -11.28 0.99 -17.71
C GLN A 95 -10.20 1.56 -18.63
N GLY A 96 -9.53 0.70 -19.36
CA GLY A 96 -8.49 1.12 -20.30
C GLY A 96 -7.12 1.24 -19.66
N ASN A 97 -6.93 0.65 -18.48
CA ASN A 97 -5.64 0.67 -17.80
C ASN A 97 -4.74 -0.48 -18.24
N ARG A 98 -3.43 -0.23 -18.14
CA ARG A 98 -2.38 -1.24 -18.21
C ARG A 98 -1.75 -1.37 -16.83
N THR A 99 -1.55 -2.60 -16.38
CA THR A 99 -0.96 -2.91 -15.08
C THR A 99 0.25 -3.82 -15.24
N ARG A 100 1.27 -3.62 -14.43
CA ARG A 100 2.43 -4.51 -14.33
C ARG A 100 2.78 -4.74 -12.87
N LEU A 101 2.77 -6.00 -12.46
CA LEU A 101 3.22 -6.38 -11.13
C LEU A 101 4.74 -6.33 -11.06
N LEU A 102 5.26 -5.68 -10.02
CA LEU A 102 6.68 -5.53 -9.75
C LEU A 102 7.00 -6.26 -8.45
N ILE A 103 7.80 -7.30 -8.57
CA ILE A 103 8.16 -8.15 -7.44
C ILE A 103 9.52 -7.69 -6.93
N ASP A 104 9.57 -7.35 -5.63
CA ASP A 104 10.73 -6.87 -4.91
C ASP A 104 11.27 -5.50 -5.37
N GLY A 105 12.21 -4.99 -4.58
CA GLY A 105 12.80 -3.68 -4.78
C GLY A 105 13.52 -3.49 -6.11
N PRO A 106 14.39 -4.42 -6.57
CA PRO A 106 15.12 -4.22 -7.83
C PRO A 106 14.23 -3.97 -9.04
N ALA A 107 13.13 -4.73 -9.20
CA ALA A 107 12.17 -4.52 -10.28
C ALA A 107 11.43 -3.18 -10.11
N THR A 108 11.00 -2.89 -8.88
CA THR A 108 10.28 -1.66 -8.54
C THR A 108 11.12 -0.42 -8.75
N PHE A 109 12.30 -0.36 -8.14
CA PHE A 109 13.15 0.83 -8.26
C PHE A 109 13.73 1.00 -9.67
N GLY A 110 13.98 -0.10 -10.40
CA GLY A 110 14.33 -0.03 -11.81
C GLY A 110 13.27 0.70 -12.64
N ALA A 111 12.00 0.34 -12.45
CA ALA A 111 10.87 0.98 -13.13
C ALA A 111 10.64 2.42 -12.65
N MET A 112 10.64 2.67 -11.33
CA MET A 112 10.44 4.00 -10.75
C MET A 112 11.55 4.98 -11.18
N LYS A 113 12.83 4.59 -11.10
CA LYS A 113 13.97 5.41 -11.54
C LYS A 113 13.87 5.75 -13.02
N THR A 114 13.47 4.78 -13.86
CA THR A 114 13.24 5.03 -15.29
C THR A 114 12.13 6.06 -15.52
N ALA A 115 11.01 5.93 -14.80
CA ALA A 115 9.90 6.88 -14.91
C ALA A 115 10.32 8.29 -14.46
N ILE A 116 10.98 8.43 -13.30
CA ILE A 116 11.47 9.71 -12.78
C ILE A 116 12.45 10.34 -13.77
N ALA A 117 13.41 9.55 -14.30
CA ALA A 117 14.40 10.04 -15.26
C ALA A 117 13.78 10.57 -16.57
N GLN A 118 12.58 10.12 -16.91
CA GLN A 118 11.85 10.55 -18.13
C GLN A 118 10.80 11.64 -17.85
N ALA A 119 10.62 12.05 -16.59
CA ALA A 119 9.65 13.06 -16.20
C ALA A 119 9.88 14.39 -16.94
N ARG A 120 8.79 15.02 -17.39
CA ARG A 120 8.81 16.28 -18.14
C ARG A 120 8.06 17.41 -17.45
N GLY A 121 6.99 17.10 -16.73
CA GLY A 121 6.11 18.06 -16.08
C GLY A 121 6.19 17.98 -14.58
N ARG A 122 5.85 16.83 -14.00
CA ARG A 122 5.81 16.68 -12.54
C ARG A 122 6.13 15.28 -12.03
N VAL A 123 6.67 15.23 -10.81
CA VAL A 123 6.91 13.99 -10.05
C VAL A 123 6.31 14.17 -8.66
N LEU A 124 5.36 13.31 -8.28
CA LEU A 124 4.72 13.29 -6.97
C LEU A 124 5.10 11.98 -6.27
N LEU A 125 5.88 12.05 -5.19
CA LEU A 125 6.36 10.90 -4.44
C LEU A 125 5.84 10.95 -3.00
N GLN A 126 5.22 9.87 -2.52
CA GLN A 126 4.76 9.73 -1.15
C GLN A 126 5.21 8.39 -0.58
N SER A 127 5.79 8.39 0.61
CA SER A 127 6.26 7.16 1.26
C SER A 127 6.19 7.26 2.76
N TYR A 128 5.88 6.15 3.43
CA TYR A 128 5.92 6.07 4.89
C TYR A 128 7.36 6.18 5.41
N ILE A 129 8.27 5.37 4.84
CA ILE A 129 9.70 5.44 5.15
C ILE A 129 10.45 6.03 3.94
N VAL A 130 11.26 7.04 4.20
CA VAL A 130 12.26 7.56 3.28
C VAL A 130 13.59 7.55 4.02
N GLU A 131 14.54 6.74 3.59
CA GLU A 131 15.92 6.72 4.11
C GLU A 131 16.84 7.65 3.30
N ASP A 132 18.11 7.77 3.71
CA ASP A 132 19.11 8.63 3.08
C ASP A 132 20.26 7.88 2.40
N GLU A 133 20.21 6.54 2.42
CA GLU A 133 21.27 5.66 1.90
C GLU A 133 20.75 4.70 0.82
N GLY A 134 21.68 4.09 0.08
CA GLY A 134 21.38 3.07 -0.91
C GLY A 134 20.46 3.59 -2.01
N VAL A 135 19.40 2.83 -2.31
CA VAL A 135 18.42 3.18 -3.35
C VAL A 135 17.70 4.50 -3.06
N ALA A 136 17.54 4.89 -1.80
CA ALA A 136 16.93 6.16 -1.42
C ALA A 136 17.80 7.35 -1.85
N ALA A 137 19.12 7.26 -1.70
CA ALA A 137 20.04 8.25 -2.19
C ALA A 137 19.99 8.36 -3.74
N GLU A 138 19.91 7.23 -4.45
CA GLU A 138 19.78 7.23 -5.93
C GLU A 138 18.47 7.90 -6.39
N VAL A 139 17.37 7.63 -5.72
CA VAL A 139 16.08 8.28 -6.00
C VAL A 139 16.18 9.78 -5.73
N ALA A 140 16.80 10.20 -4.62
CA ALA A 140 16.99 11.62 -4.27
C ALA A 140 17.78 12.37 -5.35
N GLU A 141 18.87 11.79 -5.87
CA GLU A 141 19.65 12.40 -6.95
C GLU A 141 18.82 12.59 -8.23
N LEU A 142 17.97 11.63 -8.57
CA LEU A 142 17.07 11.75 -9.73
C LEU A 142 16.03 12.86 -9.52
N LEU A 143 15.46 12.97 -8.31
CA LEU A 143 14.52 14.04 -7.98
C LEU A 143 15.17 15.41 -8.10
N LEU A 144 16.40 15.59 -7.54
CA LEU A 144 17.19 16.81 -7.65
C LEU A 144 17.50 17.14 -9.10
N THR A 145 17.92 16.16 -9.88
CA THR A 145 18.21 16.32 -11.32
C THR A 145 16.99 16.81 -12.09
N ARG A 146 15.80 16.23 -11.82
CA ARG A 146 14.57 16.67 -12.47
C ARG A 146 14.15 18.07 -12.04
N ALA A 147 14.22 18.38 -10.74
CA ALA A 147 13.95 19.73 -10.23
C ALA A 147 14.84 20.78 -10.88
N ALA A 148 16.16 20.54 -10.97
CA ALA A 148 17.11 21.42 -11.66
C ALA A 148 16.78 21.63 -13.16
N GLN A 149 16.05 20.71 -13.78
CA GLN A 149 15.60 20.79 -15.18
C GLN A 149 14.20 21.41 -15.33
N GLY A 150 13.64 21.96 -14.23
CA GLY A 150 12.36 22.66 -14.22
C GLY A 150 11.13 21.76 -14.04
N VAL A 151 11.31 20.44 -13.84
CA VAL A 151 10.21 19.53 -13.48
C VAL A 151 9.74 19.86 -12.07
N LYS A 152 8.43 19.91 -11.85
CA LYS A 152 7.85 20.12 -10.53
C LYS A 152 7.93 18.82 -9.72
N VAL A 153 8.75 18.82 -8.69
CA VAL A 153 8.97 17.64 -7.85
C VAL A 153 8.44 17.91 -6.45
N ALA A 154 7.53 17.04 -5.99
CA ALA A 154 6.98 17.10 -4.65
C ALA A 154 7.10 15.75 -3.95
N MET A 155 7.45 15.79 -2.66
CA MET A 155 7.60 14.62 -1.80
C MET A 155 6.83 14.80 -0.50
N ILE A 156 6.05 13.77 -0.13
CA ILE A 156 5.50 13.60 1.21
C ILE A 156 6.20 12.43 1.88
N PHE A 157 6.65 12.61 3.12
CA PHE A 157 7.14 11.52 3.95
C PHE A 157 6.44 11.52 5.31
N ASP A 158 6.24 10.35 5.91
CA ASP A 158 5.68 10.28 7.26
C ASP A 158 6.76 10.62 8.30
N ALA A 159 6.44 11.53 9.22
CA ALA A 159 7.41 12.03 10.20
C ALA A 159 7.87 10.97 11.21
N VAL A 160 7.04 9.95 11.50
CA VAL A 160 7.39 8.82 12.38
C VAL A 160 8.10 7.73 11.60
N GLY A 161 7.58 7.38 10.42
CA GLY A 161 8.19 6.37 9.56
C GLY A 161 9.62 6.73 9.17
N SER A 162 9.88 8.03 8.92
CA SER A 162 11.20 8.53 8.51
C SER A 162 12.00 9.18 9.66
N ILE A 163 11.65 8.90 10.92
CA ILE A 163 12.27 9.55 12.10
C ILE A 163 13.79 9.34 12.22
N ARG A 164 14.31 8.30 11.59
CA ARG A 164 15.76 7.98 11.58
C ARG A 164 16.53 8.72 10.49
N THR A 165 15.83 9.32 9.54
CA THR A 165 16.45 10.04 8.42
C THR A 165 16.88 11.42 8.89
N PRO A 166 18.14 11.81 8.70
CA PRO A 166 18.63 13.10 9.11
C PRO A 166 17.85 14.26 8.43
N GLU A 167 17.55 15.31 9.18
CA GLU A 167 16.89 16.51 8.64
C GLU A 167 17.69 17.13 7.48
N ALA A 168 19.03 17.03 7.54
CA ALA A 168 19.93 17.51 6.50
C ALA A 168 19.64 16.86 5.12
N PHE A 169 19.16 15.61 5.07
CA PHE A 169 18.77 14.96 3.83
C PHE A 169 17.57 15.66 3.19
N PHE A 170 16.52 15.89 3.96
CA PHE A 170 15.32 16.60 3.46
C PHE A 170 15.64 18.07 3.12
N LYS A 171 16.48 18.73 3.94
CA LYS A 171 16.94 20.08 3.63
C LYS A 171 17.68 20.17 2.30
N ARG A 172 18.54 19.19 1.99
CA ARG A 172 19.23 19.12 0.70
C ARG A 172 18.24 19.03 -0.47
N LEU A 173 17.18 18.26 -0.35
CA LEU A 173 16.12 18.17 -1.37
C LEU A 173 15.43 19.53 -1.55
N VAL A 174 15.07 20.20 -0.44
CA VAL A 174 14.46 21.53 -0.48
C VAL A 174 15.38 22.55 -1.12
N ASP A 175 16.65 22.61 -0.71
CA ASP A 175 17.66 23.53 -1.27
C ASP A 175 17.87 23.28 -2.77
N GLY A 176 17.67 22.05 -3.24
CA GLY A 176 17.73 21.64 -4.64
C GLY A 176 16.43 21.84 -5.44
N GLY A 177 15.40 22.48 -4.84
CA GLY A 177 14.17 22.85 -5.53
C GLY A 177 13.06 21.78 -5.47
N VAL A 178 13.19 20.74 -4.67
CA VAL A 178 12.13 19.77 -4.39
C VAL A 178 11.20 20.31 -3.32
N SER A 179 9.88 20.30 -3.54
CA SER A 179 8.89 20.61 -2.52
C SER A 179 8.74 19.43 -1.58
N VAL A 180 9.16 19.55 -0.32
CA VAL A 180 9.15 18.47 0.66
C VAL A 180 8.18 18.78 1.80
N CYS A 181 7.39 17.80 2.21
CA CYS A 181 6.41 17.93 3.28
C CYS A 181 6.42 16.72 4.20
N ALA A 182 6.50 16.97 5.52
CA ALA A 182 6.34 15.94 6.53
C ALA A 182 4.86 15.73 6.86
N PHE A 183 4.39 14.49 6.75
CA PHE A 183 3.05 14.13 7.20
C PHE A 183 3.02 14.02 8.72
N ASN A 184 2.08 14.71 9.34
CA ASN A 184 1.84 14.74 10.80
C ASN A 184 3.15 14.79 11.60
N PRO A 185 3.92 15.91 11.49
CA PRO A 185 5.14 16.11 12.27
C PRO A 185 4.85 16.05 13.77
N ILE A 186 5.76 15.43 14.54
CA ILE A 186 5.62 15.23 15.99
C ILE A 186 5.83 16.56 16.75
N ASN A 187 6.21 17.61 16.06
CA ASN A 187 6.51 18.90 16.68
C ASN A 187 5.21 19.66 16.99
N PRO A 188 4.87 19.88 18.28
CA PRO A 188 3.64 20.59 18.67
C PRO A 188 3.61 22.05 18.24
N THR A 189 4.77 22.67 17.91
CA THR A 189 4.82 24.04 17.39
C THR A 189 4.40 24.11 15.92
N GLN A 190 4.54 23.03 15.16
CA GLN A 190 4.12 22.93 13.77
C GLN A 190 2.63 22.56 13.63
N ARG A 191 2.08 21.86 14.64
CA ARG A 191 0.65 21.53 14.73
C ARG A 191 0.15 21.66 16.17
N PRO A 192 -0.16 22.87 16.63
CA PRO A 192 -0.70 23.11 17.96
C PRO A 192 -2.01 22.35 18.18
N GLY A 193 -2.11 21.63 19.30
CA GLY A 193 -3.32 20.90 19.71
C GLY A 193 -3.54 19.55 19.04
N TYR A 194 -2.68 19.13 18.12
CA TYR A 194 -2.77 17.82 17.48
C TYR A 194 -1.59 16.91 17.89
N TRP A 195 -1.90 15.90 18.68
CA TRP A 195 -0.94 14.88 19.10
C TRP A 195 -1.02 13.63 18.20
N GLY A 196 -1.08 13.82 16.89
CA GLY A 196 -1.30 12.78 15.88
C GLY A 196 -0.26 11.67 15.81
N LEU A 197 0.16 11.14 16.98
CA LEU A 197 1.11 10.04 17.08
C LEU A 197 0.58 8.75 16.44
N THR A 198 -0.72 8.54 16.45
CA THR A 198 -1.37 7.34 15.95
C THR A 198 -1.77 7.43 14.49
N HIS A 199 -2.17 8.62 13.99
CA HIS A 199 -2.51 8.78 12.57
C HIS A 199 -1.25 8.93 11.72
N ARG A 200 -0.90 7.88 10.99
CA ARG A 200 0.27 7.84 10.11
C ARG A 200 -0.13 7.65 8.64
N ASP A 201 0.71 8.17 7.76
CA ASP A 201 0.53 7.97 6.34
C ASP A 201 1.32 6.73 5.87
N HIS A 202 0.61 5.62 5.79
CA HIS A 202 1.24 4.37 5.38
C HIS A 202 1.17 4.12 3.86
N ARG A 203 0.67 5.06 3.08
CA ARG A 203 0.64 4.99 1.62
C ARG A 203 2.04 5.06 1.03
N LYS A 204 2.24 4.37 -0.09
CA LYS A 204 3.45 4.42 -0.90
C LYS A 204 3.01 4.60 -2.34
N LEU A 205 3.25 5.79 -2.88
CA LEU A 205 2.88 6.09 -4.26
C LEU A 205 3.93 6.97 -4.95
N LEU A 206 4.05 6.79 -6.25
CA LEU A 206 4.76 7.67 -7.16
C LEU A 206 3.85 7.93 -8.36
N VAL A 207 3.70 9.20 -8.74
CA VAL A 207 3.02 9.59 -9.98
C VAL A 207 3.98 10.45 -10.79
N VAL A 208 4.11 10.15 -12.08
CA VAL A 208 4.95 10.89 -13.01
C VAL A 208 4.13 11.30 -14.23
N ASP A 209 4.05 12.60 -14.47
CA ASP A 209 3.44 13.23 -15.66
C ASP A 209 2.01 12.78 -16.00
N GLU A 210 1.25 12.25 -15.06
CA GLU A 210 -0.07 11.62 -15.29
C GLU A 210 -0.01 10.40 -16.23
N ASP A 211 1.20 9.98 -16.65
CA ASP A 211 1.40 8.89 -17.60
C ASP A 211 1.59 7.54 -16.88
N VAL A 212 2.17 7.56 -15.67
CA VAL A 212 2.44 6.35 -14.88
C VAL A 212 2.31 6.61 -13.40
N ALA A 213 1.72 5.65 -12.70
CA ALA A 213 1.69 5.61 -11.24
C ALA A 213 2.23 4.27 -10.73
N PHE A 214 2.74 4.30 -9.50
CA PHE A 214 3.19 3.12 -8.75
C PHE A 214 2.56 3.15 -7.37
N THR A 215 2.10 2.01 -6.87
CA THR A 215 1.67 1.86 -5.47
C THR A 215 1.85 0.42 -5.00
N GLY A 216 1.87 0.20 -3.69
CA GLY A 216 2.06 -1.12 -3.08
C GLY A 216 2.70 -1.06 -1.70
N GLY A 217 3.49 -2.08 -1.34
CA GLY A 217 4.10 -2.20 -0.01
C GLY A 217 5.48 -1.55 0.12
N ILE A 218 6.20 -1.29 -0.99
CA ILE A 218 7.61 -0.92 -1.00
C ILE A 218 7.82 0.55 -0.61
N ASN A 219 8.61 0.79 0.45
CA ASN A 219 9.07 2.10 0.87
C ASN A 219 10.35 2.52 0.15
N ILE A 220 10.75 3.78 0.30
CA ILE A 220 12.05 4.28 -0.19
C ILE A 220 13.12 3.95 0.87
N SER A 221 13.53 2.70 0.91
CA SER A 221 14.41 2.15 1.95
C SER A 221 15.37 1.10 1.38
N ARG A 222 16.57 1.04 1.95
CA ARG A 222 17.65 0.12 1.57
C ARG A 222 17.31 -1.36 1.75
N VAL A 223 16.37 -1.69 2.65
CA VAL A 223 15.96 -3.09 2.90
C VAL A 223 15.37 -3.77 1.66
N TYR A 224 14.95 -2.99 0.68
CA TYR A 224 14.51 -3.43 -0.64
C TYR A 224 15.61 -3.35 -1.71
N GLY A 225 16.87 -3.11 -1.34
CA GLY A 225 17.97 -2.95 -2.29
C GLY A 225 18.30 -4.21 -3.08
N SER A 226 18.02 -5.39 -2.52
CA SER A 226 18.23 -6.68 -3.16
C SER A 226 16.93 -7.48 -3.33
N SER A 227 16.98 -8.53 -4.17
CA SER A 227 15.84 -9.42 -4.40
C SER A 227 15.73 -10.49 -3.32
N SER A 228 14.53 -10.82 -2.89
CA SER A 228 14.24 -11.93 -1.99
C SER A 228 14.56 -13.31 -2.58
N PHE A 229 14.71 -13.40 -3.91
CA PHE A 229 15.05 -14.65 -4.62
C PHE A 229 16.54 -14.94 -4.65
N VAL A 230 17.40 -13.98 -4.32
CA VAL A 230 18.84 -14.22 -4.27
C VAL A 230 19.17 -14.96 -2.97
N ARG A 231 19.52 -16.27 -3.08
CA ARG A 231 20.07 -17.02 -1.96
C ARG A 231 21.42 -16.40 -1.56
N ARG A 232 21.42 -15.57 -0.56
CA ARG A 232 22.62 -15.33 0.25
C ARG A 232 22.71 -16.47 1.25
N GLY A 233 23.93 -16.95 1.56
CA GLY A 233 24.16 -18.00 2.56
C GLY A 233 23.37 -17.73 3.83
N GLU A 234 23.15 -18.74 4.67
CA GLU A 234 22.28 -18.63 5.84
C GLU A 234 22.51 -17.32 6.60
N PRO A 235 21.44 -16.53 6.82
CA PRO A 235 21.57 -15.25 7.49
C PRO A 235 22.07 -15.49 8.92
N THR A 236 23.32 -15.19 9.19
CA THR A 236 23.90 -15.29 10.52
C THR A 236 23.96 -13.91 11.16
N GLY A 237 23.16 -13.68 12.22
CA GLY A 237 23.25 -12.49 13.05
C GLY A 237 22.10 -11.48 12.90
N GLU A 238 22.19 -10.38 13.65
CA GLU A 238 21.17 -9.31 13.73
C GLU A 238 20.92 -8.58 12.40
N GLY A 239 21.85 -8.61 11.43
CA GLY A 239 21.72 -7.98 10.10
C GLY A 239 20.91 -8.80 9.07
N ALA A 240 20.47 -10.00 9.41
CA ALA A 240 19.75 -10.89 8.51
C ALA A 240 18.35 -10.41 8.09
N LEU A 241 17.80 -9.40 8.77
CA LEU A 241 16.51 -8.79 8.47
C LEU A 241 16.63 -7.46 7.68
N ASP A 242 17.87 -7.01 7.41
CA ASP A 242 18.12 -5.65 6.90
C ASP A 242 18.21 -5.56 5.37
N ASP A 243 17.98 -6.64 4.63
CA ASP A 243 18.10 -6.65 3.17
C ASP A 243 17.29 -7.78 2.53
N GLY A 244 16.85 -7.56 1.29
CA GLY A 244 16.15 -8.59 0.52
C GLY A 244 14.73 -8.87 0.98
N TRP A 245 14.00 -7.85 1.42
CA TRP A 245 12.60 -8.01 1.80
C TRP A 245 11.74 -8.40 0.60
N ARG A 246 10.82 -9.36 0.81
CA ARG A 246 9.84 -9.76 -0.19
C ARG A 246 8.64 -8.83 -0.14
N ASP A 247 8.48 -8.04 -1.16
CA ASP A 247 7.34 -7.11 -1.27
C ASP A 247 6.84 -7.00 -2.71
N THR A 248 5.72 -6.30 -2.89
CA THR A 248 5.03 -6.18 -4.16
C THR A 248 4.60 -4.75 -4.40
N GLN A 249 4.88 -4.26 -5.62
CA GLN A 249 4.43 -2.98 -6.14
C GLN A 249 3.66 -3.22 -7.44
N ILE A 250 2.76 -2.31 -7.79
CA ILE A 250 2.08 -2.31 -9.09
C ILE A 250 2.37 -1.01 -9.84
N GLU A 251 2.80 -1.13 -11.09
CA GLU A 251 2.85 -0.04 -12.06
C GLU A 251 1.53 0.04 -12.80
N LEU A 252 1.02 1.24 -12.94
CA LEU A 252 -0.28 1.56 -13.53
C LEU A 252 -0.10 2.62 -14.60
N ARG A 253 -0.73 2.43 -15.76
CA ARG A 253 -0.84 3.41 -16.83
C ARG A 253 -2.28 3.47 -17.31
N GLY A 254 -2.75 4.65 -17.64
CA GLY A 254 -4.11 4.84 -18.13
C GLY A 254 -4.98 5.70 -17.20
N PRO A 255 -6.31 5.65 -17.35
CA PRO A 255 -7.25 6.56 -16.70
C PRO A 255 -7.19 6.60 -15.17
N VAL A 256 -6.63 5.55 -14.53
CA VAL A 256 -6.50 5.46 -13.07
C VAL A 256 -5.37 6.34 -12.51
N VAL A 257 -4.38 6.75 -13.34
CA VAL A 257 -3.21 7.48 -12.87
C VAL A 257 -3.56 8.83 -12.23
N PRO A 258 -4.40 9.69 -12.85
CA PRO A 258 -4.83 10.94 -12.23
C PRO A 258 -5.55 10.75 -10.89
N VAL A 259 -6.25 9.63 -10.70
CA VAL A 259 -6.94 9.31 -9.45
C VAL A 259 -5.94 9.12 -8.31
N ILE A 260 -4.83 8.41 -8.57
CA ILE A 260 -3.73 8.25 -7.61
C ILE A 260 -3.05 9.61 -7.35
N GLY A 261 -2.90 10.44 -8.40
CA GLY A 261 -2.42 11.82 -8.27
C GLY A 261 -3.29 12.66 -7.33
N GLN A 262 -4.62 12.54 -7.44
CA GLN A 262 -5.56 13.24 -6.55
C GLN A 262 -5.42 12.81 -5.08
N VAL A 263 -5.07 11.55 -4.79
CA VAL A 263 -4.78 11.10 -3.42
C VAL A 263 -3.60 11.86 -2.85
N PHE A 264 -2.51 12.01 -3.62
CA PHE A 264 -1.36 12.82 -3.23
C PHE A 264 -1.74 14.29 -2.99
N GLU A 265 -2.41 14.92 -3.96
CA GLU A 265 -2.80 16.33 -3.91
C GLU A 265 -3.73 16.63 -2.73
N THR A 266 -4.64 15.71 -2.41
CA THR A 266 -5.51 15.83 -1.25
C THR A 266 -4.69 15.78 0.04
N THR A 267 -3.77 14.82 0.17
CA THR A 267 -2.86 14.74 1.33
C THR A 267 -2.00 16.00 1.45
N TRP A 268 -1.45 16.49 0.33
CA TRP A 268 -0.66 17.72 0.29
C TRP A 268 -1.43 18.93 0.83
N ARG A 269 -2.64 19.13 0.36
CA ARG A 269 -3.51 20.22 0.78
C ARG A 269 -3.90 20.12 2.27
N GLU A 270 -4.29 18.93 2.71
CA GLU A 270 -4.72 18.69 4.09
C GLU A 270 -3.61 18.84 5.11
N GLN A 271 -2.39 18.49 4.73
CA GLN A 271 -1.20 18.72 5.56
C GLN A 271 -0.73 20.18 5.55
N GLY A 272 -1.32 21.05 4.72
CA GLY A 272 -0.90 22.45 4.58
C GLY A 272 0.49 22.59 3.96
N CYS A 273 0.91 21.63 3.16
CA CYS A 273 2.21 21.59 2.50
C CYS A 273 2.42 22.80 1.59
N LYS A 274 3.66 23.22 1.41
CA LYS A 274 4.03 24.39 0.60
C LYS A 274 4.79 23.94 -0.65
N GLY A 275 4.60 24.67 -1.75
CA GLY A 275 5.25 24.44 -3.02
C GLY A 275 4.25 24.27 -4.16
N ASP A 276 4.77 24.36 -5.37
CA ASP A 276 4.01 24.24 -6.61
C ASP A 276 4.07 22.79 -7.10
N LEU A 277 2.92 22.13 -7.14
CA LEU A 277 2.80 20.74 -7.64
C LEU A 277 2.83 20.66 -9.17
N GLY A 278 2.83 21.79 -9.87
CA GLY A 278 2.59 21.83 -11.30
C GLY A 278 1.12 21.53 -11.66
N GLN A 279 0.79 21.78 -12.91
CA GLN A 279 -0.51 21.39 -13.43
C GLN A 279 -0.45 19.94 -13.94
N ALA A 280 -1.50 19.18 -13.68
CA ALA A 280 -1.69 17.90 -14.32
C ALA A 280 -1.73 18.11 -15.83
N ALA A 281 -0.73 17.60 -16.54
CA ALA A 281 -0.76 17.63 -18.00
C ALA A 281 -1.86 16.68 -18.51
N PRO A 282 -2.52 16.98 -19.62
CA PRO A 282 -3.42 16.01 -20.24
C PRO A 282 -2.67 14.71 -20.48
N GLN A 283 -3.27 13.60 -20.04
CA GLN A 283 -2.70 12.28 -20.24
C GLN A 283 -2.43 12.05 -21.74
N LYS A 284 -1.22 11.70 -22.11
CA LYS A 284 -0.94 11.30 -23.49
C LYS A 284 -1.77 10.07 -23.81
N ALA A 285 -2.46 10.13 -24.97
CA ALA A 285 -3.09 8.92 -25.48
C ALA A 285 -2.04 7.81 -25.56
N ALA A 286 -2.25 6.72 -24.80
CA ALA A 286 -1.35 5.59 -24.85
C ALA A 286 -1.30 5.06 -26.29
N ALA A 287 -0.10 4.71 -26.77
CA ALA A 287 0.08 4.11 -28.10
C ALA A 287 -0.77 2.83 -28.27
N GLU A 288 -1.02 2.14 -27.15
CA GLU A 288 -1.95 1.04 -27.03
C GLU A 288 -2.80 1.23 -25.77
N PRO A 289 -4.14 1.31 -25.88
CA PRO A 289 -5.00 1.34 -24.71
C PRO A 289 -4.86 0.03 -23.93
N GLY A 290 -4.87 0.14 -22.60
CA GLY A 290 -4.94 -1.02 -21.74
C GLY A 290 -6.34 -1.66 -21.75
N THR A 291 -6.45 -2.86 -21.21
CA THR A 291 -7.70 -3.63 -21.15
C THR A 291 -8.25 -3.75 -19.73
N ARG A 292 -7.45 -3.38 -18.73
CA ARG A 292 -7.79 -3.61 -17.31
C ARG A 292 -8.83 -2.65 -16.78
N VAL A 293 -9.72 -3.18 -15.95
CA VAL A 293 -10.59 -2.41 -15.08
C VAL A 293 -9.98 -2.36 -13.70
N VAL A 294 -9.76 -1.15 -13.22
CA VAL A 294 -9.04 -0.87 -11.99
C VAL A 294 -9.88 0.02 -11.09
N LYS A 295 -9.85 -0.26 -9.78
CA LYS A 295 -10.39 0.59 -8.73
C LYS A 295 -9.27 1.02 -7.80
N VAL A 296 -9.30 2.29 -7.40
CA VAL A 296 -8.44 2.83 -6.34
C VAL A 296 -9.27 3.00 -5.08
N ILE A 297 -8.80 2.47 -3.96
CA ILE A 297 -9.42 2.69 -2.65
C ILE A 297 -8.38 3.32 -1.74
N ALA A 298 -8.61 4.57 -1.37
CA ALA A 298 -7.89 5.25 -0.30
C ALA A 298 -8.72 5.20 0.98
N SER A 299 -8.10 4.91 2.10
CA SER A 299 -8.70 5.02 3.43
C SER A 299 -7.96 6.05 4.27
N ASP A 300 -8.71 6.67 5.17
CA ASP A 300 -8.18 7.62 6.14
C ASP A 300 -8.85 7.33 7.50
N PRO A 301 -8.11 7.39 8.62
CA PRO A 301 -8.67 7.14 9.95
C PRO A 301 -9.80 8.10 10.37
N ARG A 302 -9.92 9.24 9.69
CA ARG A 302 -10.99 10.23 9.93
C ARG A 302 -12.31 9.83 9.26
N ASP A 303 -12.26 8.91 8.30
CA ASP A 303 -13.44 8.36 7.67
C ASP A 303 -14.17 7.46 8.67
N LYS A 304 -15.50 7.53 8.69
CA LYS A 304 -16.33 6.69 9.58
C LYS A 304 -16.23 5.20 9.21
N GLU A 305 -15.91 4.91 7.97
CA GLU A 305 -15.83 3.56 7.42
C GLU A 305 -14.46 3.35 6.77
N ASN A 306 -13.78 2.25 7.13
CA ASN A 306 -12.58 1.86 6.42
C ASN A 306 -12.97 1.10 5.15
N ARG A 307 -12.93 1.78 4.01
CA ARG A 307 -13.35 1.23 2.71
C ARG A 307 -12.50 0.04 2.26
N ILE A 308 -11.19 0.01 2.60
CA ILE A 308 -10.32 -1.12 2.26
C ILE A 308 -10.74 -2.34 3.07
N TYR A 309 -10.96 -2.18 4.38
CA TYR A 309 -11.44 -3.26 5.24
C TYR A 309 -12.78 -3.82 4.74
N SER A 310 -13.75 -2.94 4.48
CA SER A 310 -15.07 -3.32 4.00
C SER A 310 -15.03 -4.05 2.65
N ALA A 311 -14.23 -3.56 1.71
CA ALA A 311 -14.07 -4.19 0.39
C ALA A 311 -13.43 -5.57 0.48
N LEU A 312 -12.38 -5.73 1.30
CA LEU A 312 -11.71 -7.03 1.48
C LEU A 312 -12.60 -8.03 2.21
N LEU A 313 -13.27 -7.59 3.28
CA LEU A 313 -14.18 -8.44 4.04
C LEU A 313 -15.35 -8.93 3.16
N ALA A 314 -15.98 -8.01 2.42
CA ALA A 314 -17.04 -8.34 1.50
C ALA A 314 -16.59 -9.30 0.39
N ALA A 315 -15.38 -9.12 -0.15
CA ALA A 315 -14.83 -10.03 -1.16
C ALA A 315 -14.58 -11.46 -0.61
N VAL A 316 -14.13 -11.59 0.65
CA VAL A 316 -13.97 -12.90 1.33
C VAL A 316 -15.33 -13.55 1.60
N ASP A 317 -16.30 -12.77 2.07
CA ASP A 317 -17.66 -13.27 2.31
C ASP A 317 -18.33 -13.75 1.00
N ALA A 318 -18.04 -13.07 -0.12
CA ALA A 318 -18.56 -13.40 -1.45
C ALA A 318 -17.80 -14.53 -2.16
N ALA A 319 -16.63 -14.95 -1.68
CA ALA A 319 -15.78 -15.93 -2.32
C ALA A 319 -16.49 -17.30 -2.52
N GLN A 320 -16.30 -17.89 -3.71
CA GLN A 320 -16.93 -19.15 -4.12
C GLN A 320 -15.91 -20.25 -4.47
N VAL A 321 -14.69 -19.89 -4.86
CA VAL A 321 -13.67 -20.86 -5.34
C VAL A 321 -12.43 -20.83 -4.46
N ASN A 322 -11.76 -19.68 -4.38
CA ASN A 322 -10.54 -19.54 -3.58
C ASN A 322 -10.32 -18.15 -3.02
N VAL A 323 -9.60 -18.09 -1.91
CA VAL A 323 -9.11 -16.87 -1.26
C VAL A 323 -7.63 -17.06 -0.99
N ARG A 324 -6.77 -16.22 -1.57
CA ARG A 324 -5.32 -16.25 -1.40
C ARG A 324 -4.81 -14.92 -0.90
N PHE A 325 -4.20 -14.90 0.29
CA PHE A 325 -3.56 -13.72 0.86
C PHE A 325 -2.05 -13.90 0.96
N THR A 326 -1.33 -12.81 0.66
CA THR A 326 0.08 -12.65 1.04
C THR A 326 0.19 -11.38 1.87
N MET A 327 0.45 -11.51 3.18
CA MET A 327 0.34 -10.41 4.13
C MET A 327 1.54 -10.32 5.05
N ALA A 328 2.08 -9.10 5.21
CA ALA A 328 3.17 -8.79 6.13
C ALA A 328 2.73 -8.90 7.59
N TYR A 329 1.60 -8.30 7.93
CA TYR A 329 1.02 -8.31 9.27
C TYR A 329 -0.42 -8.79 9.19
N PHE A 330 -0.74 -9.76 10.04
CA PHE A 330 -2.05 -10.39 10.10
C PHE A 330 -2.57 -10.40 11.53
N ALA A 331 -3.38 -9.43 11.87
CA ALA A 331 -4.12 -9.34 13.13
C ALA A 331 -5.45 -8.60 12.87
N PRO A 332 -6.33 -9.17 12.01
CA PRO A 332 -7.45 -8.46 11.40
C PRO A 332 -8.67 -8.29 12.32
N GLY A 333 -8.66 -8.90 13.50
CA GLY A 333 -9.80 -8.95 14.38
C GLY A 333 -10.77 -10.09 14.06
N THR A 334 -11.80 -10.23 14.91
CA THR A 334 -12.69 -11.40 14.93
C THR A 334 -13.56 -11.54 13.69
N ASP A 335 -14.04 -10.43 13.13
CA ASP A 335 -14.97 -10.49 11.98
C ASP A 335 -14.27 -11.03 10.73
N PHE A 336 -13.04 -10.59 10.48
CA PHE A 336 -12.28 -11.06 9.33
C PHE A 336 -11.85 -12.53 9.47
N VAL A 337 -11.41 -12.92 10.67
CA VAL A 337 -11.11 -14.33 10.99
C VAL A 337 -12.35 -15.20 10.81
N THR A 338 -13.51 -14.73 11.27
CA THR A 338 -14.79 -15.41 11.11
C THR A 338 -15.17 -15.55 9.62
N ALA A 339 -14.95 -14.53 8.81
CA ALA A 339 -15.21 -14.59 7.37
C ALA A 339 -14.33 -15.63 6.65
N LEU A 340 -13.02 -15.67 6.97
CA LEU A 340 -12.09 -16.67 6.43
C LEU A 340 -12.50 -18.10 6.81
N ARG A 341 -12.85 -18.32 8.08
CA ARG A 341 -13.32 -19.61 8.57
C ARG A 341 -14.59 -20.05 7.83
N LYS A 342 -15.59 -19.16 7.78
CA LYS A 342 -16.85 -19.44 7.06
C LYS A 342 -16.62 -19.71 5.57
N ALA A 343 -15.69 -19.03 4.93
CA ALA A 343 -15.32 -19.32 3.55
C ALA A 343 -14.77 -20.74 3.41
N ALA A 344 -13.82 -21.16 4.26
CA ALA A 344 -13.30 -22.52 4.28
C ALA A 344 -14.38 -23.58 4.59
N GLU A 345 -15.26 -23.30 5.56
CA GLU A 345 -16.40 -24.18 5.91
C GLU A 345 -17.40 -24.34 4.75
N ARG A 346 -17.53 -23.33 3.86
CA ARG A 346 -18.32 -23.43 2.61
C ARG A 346 -17.63 -24.22 1.51
N GLY A 347 -16.38 -24.67 1.71
CA GLY A 347 -15.58 -25.41 0.73
C GLY A 347 -14.71 -24.50 -0.17
N VAL A 348 -14.61 -23.21 0.12
CA VAL A 348 -13.68 -22.28 -0.54
C VAL A 348 -12.26 -22.63 -0.13
N GLU A 349 -11.35 -22.70 -1.10
CA GLU A 349 -9.93 -22.94 -0.85
C GLU A 349 -9.27 -21.68 -0.29
N VAL A 350 -9.00 -21.63 1.01
CA VAL A 350 -8.40 -20.48 1.67
C VAL A 350 -6.92 -20.74 1.96
N GLU A 351 -6.04 -19.93 1.38
CA GLU A 351 -4.59 -20.02 1.49
C GLU A 351 -3.98 -18.68 1.93
N MET A 352 -3.05 -18.73 2.86
CA MET A 352 -2.36 -17.55 3.36
C MET A 352 -0.86 -17.76 3.36
N VAL A 353 -0.11 -16.82 2.78
CA VAL A 353 1.35 -16.73 2.92
C VAL A 353 1.65 -15.60 3.90
N LEU A 354 2.22 -15.96 5.04
CA LEU A 354 2.53 -15.08 6.15
C LEU A 354 4.04 -15.09 6.46
N PRO A 355 4.58 -14.11 7.18
CA PRO A 355 6.00 -14.11 7.52
C PRO A 355 6.34 -15.22 8.52
N GLY A 356 7.42 -15.96 8.26
CA GLY A 356 8.06 -16.84 9.24
C GLY A 356 8.92 -16.07 10.26
N ARG A 357 9.34 -14.86 9.87
CA ARG A 357 10.07 -13.88 10.71
C ARG A 357 9.50 -12.48 10.46
N SER A 358 9.52 -11.62 11.48
CA SER A 358 8.97 -10.27 11.39
C SER A 358 9.89 -9.26 12.09
N ASP A 359 9.92 -8.04 11.60
CA ASP A 359 10.51 -6.86 12.23
C ASP A 359 9.67 -6.34 13.40
N SER A 360 8.38 -6.75 13.50
CA SER A 360 7.46 -6.44 14.59
C SER A 360 7.08 -7.70 15.37
N SER A 361 7.77 -7.93 16.51
CA SER A 361 7.49 -9.07 17.38
C SER A 361 6.04 -9.09 17.87
N LEU A 362 5.46 -7.91 18.18
CA LEU A 362 4.07 -7.80 18.64
C LEU A 362 3.08 -8.24 17.57
N ALA A 363 3.19 -7.68 16.35
CA ALA A 363 2.31 -8.04 15.25
C ALA A 363 2.43 -9.52 14.88
N PHE A 364 3.64 -10.05 14.92
CA PHE A 364 3.94 -11.46 14.65
C PHE A 364 3.23 -12.40 15.64
N HIS A 365 3.35 -12.15 16.95
CA HIS A 365 2.70 -12.99 17.96
C HIS A 365 1.19 -12.79 17.99
N ALA A 366 0.69 -11.56 17.78
CA ALA A 366 -0.73 -11.30 17.66
C ALA A 366 -1.34 -12.07 16.47
N GLY A 367 -0.66 -12.11 15.32
CA GLY A 367 -1.10 -12.88 14.16
C GLY A 367 -1.19 -14.39 14.43
N ARG A 368 -0.18 -14.93 15.10
CA ARG A 368 -0.13 -16.36 15.42
C ARG A 368 -1.23 -16.81 16.38
N SER A 369 -1.80 -15.93 17.17
CA SER A 369 -2.91 -16.26 18.06
C SER A 369 -4.18 -16.72 17.33
N TYR A 370 -4.32 -16.42 16.04
CA TYR A 370 -5.46 -16.84 15.20
C TYR A 370 -5.22 -18.14 14.43
N TYR A 371 -3.98 -18.71 14.47
CA TYR A 371 -3.63 -19.84 13.61
C TYR A 371 -4.42 -21.10 13.92
N ASP A 372 -4.60 -21.45 15.20
CA ASP A 372 -5.32 -22.65 15.59
C ASP A 372 -6.77 -22.64 15.12
N ASP A 373 -7.43 -21.48 15.24
CA ASP A 373 -8.81 -21.30 14.78
C ASP A 373 -8.94 -21.42 13.26
N LEU A 374 -8.00 -20.82 12.52
CA LEU A 374 -7.99 -20.86 11.06
C LEU A 374 -7.66 -22.26 10.54
N LEU A 375 -6.61 -22.89 11.05
CA LEU A 375 -6.16 -24.22 10.63
C LEU A 375 -7.24 -25.27 10.92
N SER A 376 -7.91 -25.21 12.08
CA SER A 376 -8.98 -26.13 12.45
C SER A 376 -10.21 -26.02 11.51
N SER A 377 -10.40 -24.89 10.85
CA SER A 377 -11.47 -24.64 9.89
C SER A 377 -11.09 -24.99 8.44
N GLY A 378 -9.88 -25.51 8.19
CA GLY A 378 -9.41 -25.92 6.87
C GLY A 378 -8.65 -24.82 6.09
N VAL A 379 -8.37 -23.67 6.70
CA VAL A 379 -7.51 -22.65 6.10
C VAL A 379 -6.07 -23.17 6.08
N ARG A 380 -5.37 -23.01 4.96
CA ARG A 380 -3.95 -23.37 4.82
C ARG A 380 -3.06 -22.15 5.05
N ILE A 381 -2.11 -22.26 5.96
CA ILE A 381 -1.16 -21.20 6.29
C ILE A 381 0.25 -21.65 5.93
N TYR A 382 0.91 -20.88 5.10
CA TYR A 382 2.30 -21.06 4.70
C TYR A 382 3.15 -19.94 5.28
N GLN A 383 4.33 -20.26 5.77
CA GLN A 383 5.27 -19.27 6.32
C GLN A 383 6.47 -19.08 5.41
N MET A 384 6.80 -17.84 5.10
CA MET A 384 8.00 -17.50 4.35
C MET A 384 9.18 -17.38 5.30
N GLU A 385 10.16 -18.30 5.19
CA GLU A 385 11.31 -18.38 6.08
C GLU A 385 12.57 -17.69 5.52
N HIS A 386 12.73 -17.64 4.20
CA HIS A 386 13.97 -17.21 3.56
C HIS A 386 14.11 -15.70 3.37
N ALA A 387 13.02 -14.95 3.48
CA ALA A 387 13.01 -13.49 3.39
C ALA A 387 11.98 -12.92 4.35
N LEU A 388 12.12 -11.64 4.73
CA LEU A 388 11.07 -10.95 5.46
C LEU A 388 9.93 -10.61 4.49
N MET A 389 8.75 -11.20 4.74
CA MET A 389 7.55 -10.94 3.95
C MET A 389 6.95 -9.60 4.32
N HIS A 390 6.85 -8.68 3.36
CA HIS A 390 6.21 -7.37 3.57
C HIS A 390 5.14 -7.03 2.53
N ALA A 391 4.78 -7.96 1.65
CA ALA A 391 3.71 -7.77 0.66
C ALA A 391 2.31 -7.68 1.30
N LYS A 392 1.41 -6.95 0.66
CA LYS A 392 -0.01 -6.81 1.00
C LYS A 392 -0.81 -7.02 -0.27
N THR A 393 -1.08 -8.29 -0.56
CA THR A 393 -1.80 -8.69 -1.77
C THR A 393 -2.85 -9.75 -1.47
N ALA A 394 -3.92 -9.74 -2.23
CA ALA A 394 -4.89 -10.82 -2.23
C ALA A 394 -5.38 -11.13 -3.64
N VAL A 395 -5.72 -12.39 -3.87
CA VAL A 395 -6.43 -12.84 -5.06
C VAL A 395 -7.63 -13.68 -4.60
N ILE A 396 -8.82 -13.32 -5.05
CA ILE A 396 -10.07 -13.98 -4.67
C ILE A 396 -10.78 -14.44 -5.94
N ASP A 397 -11.11 -15.73 -5.99
CA ASP A 397 -11.75 -16.43 -7.13
C ASP A 397 -10.98 -16.26 -8.46
N GLY A 398 -9.72 -15.79 -8.40
CA GLY A 398 -8.89 -15.49 -9.58
C GLY A 398 -9.50 -14.40 -10.48
N VAL A 399 -10.37 -13.53 -9.96
CA VAL A 399 -11.00 -12.43 -10.71
C VAL A 399 -10.95 -11.10 -9.95
N PHE A 400 -10.75 -11.14 -8.64
CA PHE A 400 -10.55 -9.98 -7.79
C PHE A 400 -9.13 -10.03 -7.24
N SER A 401 -8.29 -9.09 -7.63
CA SER A 401 -6.90 -8.99 -7.16
C SER A 401 -6.66 -7.64 -6.53
N THR A 402 -5.97 -7.58 -5.38
CA THR A 402 -5.57 -6.32 -4.77
C THR A 402 -4.08 -6.26 -4.48
N VAL A 403 -3.51 -5.07 -4.68
CA VAL A 403 -2.14 -4.70 -4.31
C VAL A 403 -2.19 -3.35 -3.63
N GLY A 404 -1.57 -3.22 -2.46
CA GLY A 404 -1.60 -1.94 -1.76
C GLY A 404 -0.67 -1.84 -0.57
N SER A 405 -0.93 -0.85 0.25
CA SER A 405 -0.17 -0.56 1.47
C SER A 405 -0.80 -1.16 2.73
N SER A 406 -2.10 -1.50 2.68
CA SER A 406 -2.88 -1.92 3.85
C SER A 406 -2.55 -3.35 4.28
N ASN A 407 -2.05 -3.51 5.50
CA ASN A 407 -2.00 -4.81 6.16
C ASN A 407 -3.40 -5.27 6.58
N LEU A 408 -3.53 -6.55 6.92
CA LEU A 408 -4.69 -7.07 7.62
C LEU A 408 -4.47 -6.95 9.14
N ASP A 409 -4.41 -5.72 9.64
CA ASP A 409 -4.22 -5.44 11.06
C ASP A 409 -5.00 -4.20 11.51
N TRP A 410 -5.13 -4.07 12.82
CA TRP A 410 -5.85 -2.99 13.45
C TRP A 410 -5.29 -1.60 13.09
N LEU A 411 -3.94 -1.44 13.01
CA LEU A 411 -3.30 -0.16 12.70
C LEU A 411 -3.67 0.32 11.30
N SER A 412 -3.66 -0.57 10.32
CA SER A 412 -4.04 -0.25 8.94
C SER A 412 -5.52 0.12 8.83
N PHE A 413 -6.38 -0.48 9.66
CA PHE A 413 -7.83 -0.25 9.54
C PHE A 413 -8.33 0.96 10.33
N VAL A 414 -7.64 1.36 11.41
CA VAL A 414 -8.15 2.38 12.34
C VAL A 414 -7.22 3.58 12.48
N ALA A 415 -5.90 3.41 12.27
CA ALA A 415 -4.92 4.43 12.60
C ALA A 415 -4.16 4.99 11.40
N ASN A 416 -4.07 4.26 10.30
CA ASN A 416 -3.27 4.67 9.15
C ASN A 416 -4.12 5.14 7.97
N SER A 417 -3.57 6.11 7.22
CA SER A 417 -4.02 6.36 5.86
C SER A 417 -3.37 5.33 4.94
N GLU A 418 -4.17 4.62 4.15
CA GLU A 418 -3.75 3.51 3.28
C GLU A 418 -4.23 3.70 1.84
N LEU A 419 -3.63 2.98 0.92
CA LEU A 419 -3.99 2.98 -0.49
C LEU A 419 -3.90 1.57 -1.07
N ASN A 420 -5.01 1.03 -1.55
CA ASN A 420 -5.06 -0.22 -2.29
C ASN A 420 -5.60 0.00 -3.70
N VAL A 421 -5.10 -0.79 -4.62
CA VAL A 421 -5.63 -0.91 -5.98
C VAL A 421 -6.25 -2.28 -6.12
N ILE A 422 -7.47 -2.33 -6.67
CA ILE A 422 -8.14 -3.57 -7.05
C ILE A 422 -8.12 -3.66 -8.57
N VAL A 423 -7.64 -4.77 -9.09
CA VAL A 423 -7.67 -5.12 -10.51
C VAL A 423 -8.69 -6.23 -10.69
N LEU A 424 -9.69 -5.97 -11.52
CA LEU A 424 -10.71 -6.97 -11.86
C LEU A 424 -10.34 -7.69 -13.16
N GLY A 425 -10.58 -8.98 -13.19
CA GLY A 425 -10.30 -9.84 -14.35
C GLY A 425 -9.43 -11.06 -14.01
N ASP A 426 -9.56 -12.11 -14.81
CA ASP A 426 -8.90 -13.39 -14.58
C ASP A 426 -7.47 -13.49 -15.16
N ASP A 427 -7.06 -12.50 -15.90
CA ASP A 427 -5.75 -12.44 -16.56
C ASP A 427 -4.67 -11.71 -15.71
N PHE A 428 -5.06 -11.24 -14.51
CA PHE A 428 -4.15 -10.63 -13.53
C PHE A 428 -4.05 -11.45 -12.23
N GLY A 429 -5.08 -12.20 -11.86
CA GLY A 429 -5.21 -12.99 -10.64
C GLY A 429 -4.47 -14.34 -10.64
#